data_b5f62c1a56916269a86d479bdab572e4
#
_entry.id   b5f62c1a56916269a86d479bdab572e4
#
_cell.length_a   1.000
_cell.length_b   1.000
_cell.length_c   1.000
_cell.angle_alpha   90.00
_cell.angle_beta   90.00
_cell.angle_gamma   90.00
#
_symmetry.space_group_name_H-M   'P 1'
#
loop_
_entity.id
_entity.type
_entity.pdbx_description
1 polymer ?
#
loop_
_entity_poly.entity_id
_entity_poly.type
_entity_poly.pdbx_seq_one_letter_code
_entity_poly.pdbx_strand_id
1 'polypeptide(L)'
;MSLTGWFIGMQNSTYPLAVSMAVNAVNIVCSLCFVFAMRLGFIGIPLGTLAAQWCGFILSAFFAARMMRKETLGYAPRIDEMLRGLGRFFSVNRDIFLRSLCVMAVMLFFTATGARSGNMTLAVNALFMQLYLLYSHFMDGFAYAGEALVGKYAGAADKHSLRRCVSHLFAWGWSLAAIFAFAYGVFNHEVMSLFSDKPEVVAFAAAYRWWIALAPIAGMAAFIWDGVFVGLTATRQMLLSLAGATAVYFAIYFLSPFPDANSSLWTAFLTYLAVRGVILWLCFARKNEY
;
A
#
# COMPACT_ATOMS: atom_id res chain seq x y z
N MET A 1 10.14 -10.82 1.18
CA MET A 1 9.68 -9.65 0.38
C MET A 1 10.50 -9.39 -0.88
N SER A 2 11.84 -9.39 -0.86
CA SER A 2 12.65 -9.15 -2.07
C SER A 2 12.40 -10.14 -3.21
N LEU A 3 12.26 -11.44 -2.91
CA LEU A 3 11.96 -12.46 -3.93
C LEU A 3 10.55 -12.29 -4.52
N THR A 4 9.59 -11.84 -3.75
CA THR A 4 8.23 -11.55 -4.22
C THR A 4 8.24 -10.43 -5.26
N GLY A 5 8.96 -9.33 -4.97
CA GLY A 5 9.15 -8.24 -5.94
C GLY A 5 9.89 -8.69 -7.21
N TRP A 6 10.88 -9.58 -7.07
CA TRP A 6 11.57 -10.16 -8.22
C TRP A 6 10.63 -10.99 -9.12
N PHE A 7 9.76 -11.83 -8.55
CA PHE A 7 8.77 -12.58 -9.31
C PHE A 7 7.78 -11.67 -10.05
N ILE A 8 7.33 -10.59 -9.40
CA ILE A 8 6.42 -9.60 -10.02
C ILE A 8 7.13 -8.91 -11.19
N GLY A 9 8.37 -8.49 -11.00
CA GLY A 9 9.20 -7.90 -12.07
C GLY A 9 9.42 -8.85 -13.26
N MET A 10 9.51 -10.16 -13.00
CA MET A 10 9.55 -11.22 -14.02
C MET A 10 8.16 -11.58 -14.59
N GLN A 11 7.13 -10.80 -14.29
CA GLN A 11 5.73 -10.98 -14.72
C GLN A 11 5.11 -12.32 -14.31
N ASN A 12 5.60 -12.91 -13.24
CA ASN A 12 5.06 -14.13 -12.68
C ASN A 12 4.30 -13.80 -11.37
N SER A 13 2.98 -13.68 -11.46
CA SER A 13 2.11 -13.46 -10.29
C SER A 13 1.72 -14.75 -9.56
N THR A 14 1.90 -15.91 -10.19
CA THR A 14 1.48 -17.20 -9.62
C THR A 14 2.36 -17.59 -8.42
N TYR A 15 3.67 -17.37 -8.49
CA TYR A 15 4.57 -17.70 -7.39
C TYR A 15 4.36 -16.82 -6.16
N PRO A 16 4.26 -15.47 -6.27
CA PRO A 16 3.87 -14.62 -5.16
C PRO A 16 2.54 -15.02 -4.51
N LEU A 17 1.53 -15.35 -5.32
CA LEU A 17 0.23 -15.81 -4.83
C LEU A 17 0.37 -17.13 -4.04
N ALA A 18 1.05 -18.12 -4.60
CA ALA A 18 1.25 -19.42 -3.95
C ALA A 18 2.02 -19.27 -2.62
N VAL A 19 3.07 -18.43 -2.60
CA VAL A 19 3.84 -18.14 -1.37
C VAL A 19 2.96 -17.44 -0.33
N SER A 20 2.19 -16.43 -0.72
CA SER A 20 1.31 -15.71 0.18
C SER A 20 0.23 -16.62 0.78
N MET A 21 -0.40 -17.46 -0.04
CA MET A 21 -1.40 -18.44 0.44
C MET A 21 -0.77 -19.45 1.40
N ALA A 22 0.42 -19.98 1.08
CA ALA A 22 1.12 -20.92 1.95
C ALA A 22 1.51 -20.29 3.30
N VAL A 23 2.06 -19.05 3.27
CA VAL A 23 2.41 -18.31 4.49
C VAL A 23 1.19 -18.10 5.37
N ASN A 24 0.07 -17.66 4.81
CA ASN A 24 -1.16 -17.43 5.58
C ASN A 24 -1.72 -18.74 6.14
N ALA A 25 -1.77 -19.82 5.35
CA ALA A 25 -2.23 -21.11 5.81
C ALA A 25 -1.36 -21.67 6.94
N VAL A 26 -0.03 -21.64 6.77
CA VAL A 26 0.91 -22.07 7.81
C VAL A 26 0.81 -21.19 9.06
N ASN A 27 0.64 -19.88 8.90
CA ASN A 27 0.44 -18.97 10.04
C ASN A 27 -0.78 -19.36 10.86
N ILE A 28 -1.93 -19.57 10.22
CA ILE A 28 -3.18 -19.96 10.90
C ILE A 28 -2.99 -21.29 11.62
N VAL A 29 -2.51 -22.32 10.89
CA VAL A 29 -2.36 -23.66 11.45
C VAL A 29 -1.36 -23.69 12.60
N CYS A 30 -0.18 -23.08 12.44
CA CYS A 30 0.85 -23.04 13.49
C CYS A 30 0.40 -22.21 14.68
N SER A 31 -0.23 -21.07 14.47
CA SER A 31 -0.73 -20.24 15.59
C SER A 31 -1.80 -20.97 16.39
N LEU A 32 -2.76 -21.64 15.73
CA LEU A 32 -3.77 -22.46 16.42
C LEU A 32 -3.13 -23.62 17.18
N CYS A 33 -2.19 -24.33 16.55
CA CYS A 33 -1.48 -25.45 17.18
C CYS A 33 -0.71 -24.99 18.41
N PHE A 34 0.07 -23.89 18.29
CA PHE A 34 0.89 -23.40 19.42
C PHE A 34 0.04 -22.84 20.55
N VAL A 35 -1.05 -22.14 20.25
CA VAL A 35 -1.94 -21.55 21.27
C VAL A 35 -2.77 -22.65 21.97
N PHE A 36 -3.43 -23.53 21.21
CA PHE A 36 -4.42 -24.47 21.75
C PHE A 36 -3.83 -25.84 22.06
N ALA A 37 -3.07 -26.46 21.14
CA ALA A 37 -2.54 -27.80 21.34
C ALA A 37 -1.31 -27.81 22.28
N MET A 38 -0.37 -26.87 22.05
CA MET A 38 0.84 -26.75 22.90
C MET A 38 0.64 -25.85 24.14
N ARG A 39 -0.52 -25.19 24.24
CA ARG A 39 -0.91 -24.33 25.38
C ARG A 39 0.10 -23.21 25.68
N LEU A 40 0.78 -22.69 24.66
CA LEU A 40 1.77 -21.61 24.81
C LEU A 40 1.12 -20.23 25.03
N GLY A 41 -0.22 -20.15 25.01
CA GLY A 41 -0.95 -18.88 25.19
C GLY A 41 -0.53 -17.83 24.19
N PHE A 42 -0.35 -16.60 24.67
CA PHE A 42 -0.03 -15.44 23.78
C PHE A 42 1.28 -15.61 22.99
N ILE A 43 2.28 -16.34 23.53
CA ILE A 43 3.58 -16.57 22.85
C ILE A 43 3.41 -17.44 21.60
N GLY A 44 2.37 -18.27 21.54
CA GLY A 44 2.10 -19.11 20.37
C GLY A 44 1.84 -18.34 19.08
N ILE A 45 1.26 -17.12 19.15
CA ILE A 45 0.95 -16.30 17.98
C ILE A 45 2.22 -15.81 17.26
N PRO A 46 3.18 -15.16 17.93
CA PRO A 46 4.45 -14.77 17.31
C PRO A 46 5.26 -15.96 16.77
N LEU A 47 5.25 -17.10 17.45
CA LEU A 47 5.94 -18.30 17.01
C LEU A 47 5.30 -18.87 15.72
N GLY A 48 3.96 -18.87 15.63
CA GLY A 48 3.25 -19.25 14.42
C GLY A 48 3.61 -18.35 13.24
N THR A 49 3.70 -17.03 13.47
CA THR A 49 4.13 -16.06 12.48
C THR A 49 5.58 -16.31 12.03
N LEU A 50 6.48 -16.58 12.96
CA LEU A 50 7.87 -16.89 12.66
C LEU A 50 7.99 -18.16 11.79
N ALA A 51 7.31 -19.24 12.16
CA ALA A 51 7.28 -20.48 11.38
C ALA A 51 6.74 -20.25 9.94
N ALA A 52 5.68 -19.47 9.82
CA ALA A 52 5.10 -19.11 8.52
C ALA A 52 6.08 -18.31 7.64
N GLN A 53 6.82 -17.36 8.22
CA GLN A 53 7.82 -16.57 7.49
C GLN A 53 8.99 -17.43 6.99
N TRP A 54 9.46 -18.39 7.79
CA TRP A 54 10.47 -19.35 7.38
C TRP A 54 9.98 -20.26 6.25
N CYS A 55 8.73 -20.76 6.36
CA CYS A 55 8.11 -21.52 5.29
C CYS A 55 8.03 -20.71 3.98
N GLY A 56 7.60 -19.44 4.07
CA GLY A 56 7.54 -18.54 2.93
C GLY A 56 8.90 -18.26 2.31
N PHE A 57 9.96 -18.12 3.13
CA PHE A 57 11.32 -17.94 2.64
C PHE A 57 11.79 -19.19 1.87
N ILE A 58 11.64 -20.39 2.43
CA ILE A 58 12.07 -21.66 1.81
C ILE A 58 11.32 -21.86 0.49
N LEU A 59 9.98 -21.64 0.47
CA LEU A 59 9.16 -21.80 -0.73
C LEU A 59 9.56 -20.79 -1.81
N SER A 60 9.78 -19.53 -1.43
CA SER A 60 10.24 -18.48 -2.36
C SER A 60 11.61 -18.81 -2.94
N ALA A 61 12.55 -19.27 -2.12
CA ALA A 61 13.89 -19.68 -2.57
C ALA A 61 13.82 -20.89 -3.53
N PHE A 62 12.94 -21.85 -3.26
CA PHE A 62 12.70 -22.98 -4.15
C PHE A 62 12.15 -22.54 -5.52
N PHE A 63 11.14 -21.67 -5.54
CA PHE A 63 10.59 -21.14 -6.79
C PHE A 63 11.62 -20.29 -7.55
N ALA A 64 12.41 -19.49 -6.84
CA ALA A 64 13.49 -18.71 -7.46
C ALA A 64 14.53 -19.62 -8.11
N ALA A 65 14.99 -20.64 -7.41
CA ALA A 65 15.95 -21.61 -7.96
C ALA A 65 15.37 -22.36 -9.18
N ARG A 66 14.08 -22.72 -9.14
CA ARG A 66 13.38 -23.35 -10.26
C ARG A 66 13.29 -22.44 -11.49
N MET A 67 12.99 -21.16 -11.28
CA MET A 67 12.88 -20.18 -12.34
C MET A 67 14.23 -19.85 -12.95
N MET A 68 15.25 -19.66 -12.12
CA MET A 68 16.62 -19.43 -12.57
C MET A 68 17.16 -20.58 -13.43
N ARG A 69 16.87 -21.83 -13.06
CA ARG A 69 17.27 -23.01 -13.86
C ARG A 69 16.61 -23.06 -15.25
N LYS A 70 15.42 -22.45 -15.40
CA LYS A 70 14.71 -22.41 -16.69
C LYS A 70 15.24 -21.30 -17.62
N GLU A 71 15.62 -20.15 -17.05
CA GLU A 71 15.91 -18.95 -17.82
C GLU A 71 17.39 -18.61 -17.91
N THR A 72 18.21 -19.05 -16.97
CA THR A 72 19.65 -18.74 -16.95
C THR A 72 20.48 -19.98 -17.27
N LEU A 73 20.55 -20.29 -18.52
CA LEU A 73 21.62 -21.17 -19.02
C LEU A 73 22.96 -20.41 -18.95
N GLY A 74 23.63 -20.48 -17.80
CA GLY A 74 25.09 -20.27 -17.73
C GLY A 74 25.61 -18.85 -17.52
N TYR A 75 24.78 -17.84 -17.17
CA TYR A 75 25.29 -16.52 -16.84
C TYR A 75 25.48 -16.34 -15.32
N ALA A 76 26.74 -16.41 -14.88
CA ALA A 76 27.11 -15.95 -13.54
C ALA A 76 27.54 -14.47 -13.64
N PRO A 77 26.77 -13.53 -12.98
CA PRO A 77 27.14 -12.12 -13.03
C PRO A 77 28.53 -11.91 -12.43
N ARG A 78 29.37 -11.13 -13.13
CA ARG A 78 30.70 -10.77 -12.64
C ARG A 78 30.55 -9.86 -11.41
N ILE A 79 31.42 -10.04 -10.43
CA ILE A 79 31.43 -9.22 -9.20
C ILE A 79 31.51 -7.72 -9.52
N ASP A 80 32.25 -7.33 -10.55
CA ASP A 80 32.39 -5.95 -11.01
C ASP A 80 31.03 -5.35 -11.52
N GLU A 81 30.20 -6.17 -12.15
CA GLU A 81 28.86 -5.75 -12.61
C GLU A 81 27.89 -5.58 -11.44
N MET A 82 27.99 -6.47 -10.44
CA MET A 82 27.23 -6.34 -9.20
C MET A 82 27.62 -5.07 -8.42
N LEU A 83 28.91 -4.76 -8.35
CA LEU A 83 29.39 -3.57 -7.65
C LEU A 83 29.00 -2.27 -8.33
N ARG A 84 28.95 -2.22 -9.67
CA ARG A 84 28.49 -1.03 -10.43
C ARG A 84 27.02 -0.68 -10.16
N GLY A 85 26.18 -1.67 -9.83
CA GLY A 85 24.78 -1.48 -9.50
C GLY A 85 24.50 -0.97 -8.07
N LEU A 86 25.47 -1.10 -7.15
CA LEU A 86 25.27 -0.81 -5.73
C LEU A 86 24.89 0.65 -5.45
N GLY A 87 25.49 1.60 -6.14
CA GLY A 87 25.17 3.03 -5.96
C GLY A 87 23.68 3.33 -6.25
N ARG A 88 23.15 2.77 -7.34
CA ARG A 88 21.73 2.88 -7.70
C ARG A 88 20.84 2.15 -6.68
N PHE A 89 21.25 0.96 -6.26
CA PHE A 89 20.56 0.17 -5.25
C PHE A 89 20.40 0.96 -3.93
N PHE A 90 21.50 1.53 -3.41
CA PHE A 90 21.45 2.33 -2.17
C PHE A 90 20.63 3.60 -2.34
N SER A 91 20.70 4.28 -3.49
CA SER A 91 19.89 5.46 -3.76
C SER A 91 18.39 5.15 -3.75
N VAL A 92 17.97 4.08 -4.44
CA VAL A 92 16.58 3.61 -4.48
C VAL A 92 16.10 3.24 -3.07
N ASN A 93 16.89 2.47 -2.32
CA ASN A 93 16.51 2.05 -0.96
C ASN A 93 16.42 3.24 0.00
N ARG A 94 17.34 4.22 -0.10
CA ARG A 94 17.25 5.46 0.68
C ARG A 94 15.96 6.21 0.40
N ASP A 95 15.59 6.36 -0.86
CA ASP A 95 14.38 7.08 -1.25
C ASP A 95 13.12 6.36 -0.73
N ILE A 96 13.07 5.03 -0.81
CA ILE A 96 11.99 4.22 -0.24
C ILE A 96 11.95 4.33 1.29
N PHE A 97 13.11 4.32 1.96
CA PHE A 97 13.18 4.47 3.41
C PHE A 97 12.65 5.82 3.88
N LEU A 98 13.12 6.93 3.26
CA LEU A 98 12.66 8.28 3.58
C LEU A 98 11.15 8.43 3.31
N ARG A 99 10.66 7.83 2.23
CA ARG A 99 9.23 7.76 1.93
C ARG A 99 8.46 7.08 3.07
N SER A 100 8.95 5.95 3.55
CA SER A 100 8.31 5.21 4.65
C SER A 100 8.27 6.03 5.94
N LEU A 101 9.31 6.81 6.24
CA LEU A 101 9.31 7.73 7.38
C LEU A 101 8.23 8.81 7.25
N CYS A 102 8.02 9.38 6.06
CA CYS A 102 6.94 10.35 5.84
C CYS A 102 5.55 9.73 6.09
N VAL A 103 5.30 8.52 5.55
CA VAL A 103 4.03 7.80 5.81
C VAL A 103 3.85 7.55 7.30
N MET A 104 4.90 7.05 7.97
CA MET A 104 4.86 6.74 9.40
C MET A 104 4.58 8.00 10.24
N ALA A 105 5.19 9.13 9.89
CA ALA A 105 4.95 10.41 10.58
C ALA A 105 3.47 10.84 10.47
N VAL A 106 2.88 10.76 9.28
CA VAL A 106 1.46 11.07 9.07
C VAL A 106 0.56 10.12 9.87
N MET A 107 0.80 8.81 9.82
CA MET A 107 -0.01 7.82 10.52
C MET A 107 0.09 7.93 12.04
N LEU A 108 1.29 8.14 12.58
CA LEU A 108 1.50 8.35 14.02
C LEU A 108 0.81 9.62 14.49
N PHE A 109 0.95 10.71 13.73
CA PHE A 109 0.29 11.98 14.06
C PHE A 109 -1.23 11.85 14.00
N PHE A 110 -1.77 11.18 12.98
CA PHE A 110 -3.20 10.91 12.84
C PHE A 110 -3.74 10.17 14.06
N THR A 111 -3.08 9.08 14.46
CA THR A 111 -3.49 8.27 15.61
C THR A 111 -3.37 9.03 16.93
N ALA A 112 -2.25 9.74 17.14
CA ALA A 112 -2.01 10.51 18.35
C ALA A 112 -3.01 11.66 18.53
N THR A 113 -3.37 12.33 17.45
CA THR A 113 -4.36 13.41 17.45
C THR A 113 -5.77 12.86 17.67
N GLY A 114 -6.12 11.75 17.00
CA GLY A 114 -7.38 11.06 17.25
C GLY A 114 -7.57 10.64 18.69
N ALA A 115 -6.49 10.17 19.34
CA ALA A 115 -6.52 9.80 20.77
C ALA A 115 -6.79 11.00 21.70
N ARG A 116 -6.31 12.19 21.34
CA ARG A 116 -6.58 13.42 22.12
C ARG A 116 -8.01 13.94 21.97
N SER A 117 -8.70 13.56 20.89
CA SER A 117 -10.08 13.98 20.61
C SER A 117 -11.14 13.17 21.35
N GLY A 118 -10.75 12.23 22.20
CA GLY A 118 -11.63 11.42 23.02
C GLY A 118 -11.77 9.96 22.54
N ASN A 119 -12.19 9.09 23.46
CA ASN A 119 -12.22 7.64 23.24
C ASN A 119 -13.18 7.22 22.11
N MET A 120 -14.32 7.91 21.97
CA MET A 120 -15.30 7.61 20.93
C MET A 120 -14.76 7.99 19.55
N THR A 121 -14.16 9.17 19.43
CA THR A 121 -13.50 9.63 18.17
C THR A 121 -12.34 8.73 17.80
N LEU A 122 -11.52 8.32 18.76
CA LEU A 122 -10.43 7.37 18.51
C LEU A 122 -10.97 6.03 17.99
N ALA A 123 -12.02 5.49 18.61
CA ALA A 123 -12.63 4.22 18.19
C ALA A 123 -13.15 4.30 16.73
N VAL A 124 -13.89 5.36 16.40
CA VAL A 124 -14.41 5.56 15.02
C VAL A 124 -13.26 5.77 14.02
N ASN A 125 -12.26 6.58 14.36
CA ASN A 125 -11.09 6.77 13.50
C ASN A 125 -10.32 5.47 13.26
N ALA A 126 -10.17 4.63 14.29
CA ALA A 126 -9.52 3.32 14.15
C ALA A 126 -10.29 2.41 13.18
N LEU A 127 -11.63 2.37 13.27
CA LEU A 127 -12.47 1.61 12.35
C LEU A 127 -12.40 2.16 10.92
N PHE A 128 -12.46 3.48 10.74
CA PHE A 128 -12.30 4.11 9.43
C PHE A 128 -10.93 3.84 8.82
N MET A 129 -9.87 3.80 9.62
CA MET A 129 -8.56 3.42 9.13
C MET A 129 -8.49 1.94 8.72
N GLN A 130 -9.24 1.04 9.37
CA GLN A 130 -9.37 -0.34 8.92
C GLN A 130 -10.09 -0.44 7.56
N LEU A 131 -11.16 0.34 7.36
CA LEU A 131 -11.86 0.42 6.08
C LEU A 131 -10.95 1.01 4.98
N TYR A 132 -10.16 2.04 5.32
CA TYR A 132 -9.16 2.59 4.41
C TYR A 132 -8.09 1.56 4.05
N LEU A 133 -7.59 0.79 5.01
CA LEU A 133 -6.62 -0.29 4.77
C LEU A 133 -7.23 -1.40 3.92
N LEU A 134 -8.48 -1.76 4.13
CA LEU A 134 -9.18 -2.73 3.28
C LEU A 134 -9.18 -2.24 1.82
N TYR A 135 -9.58 -1.00 1.57
CA TYR A 135 -9.51 -0.40 0.24
C TYR A 135 -8.09 -0.39 -0.33
N SER A 136 -7.09 -0.02 0.49
CA SER A 136 -5.67 -0.01 0.13
C SER A 136 -5.21 -1.37 -0.41
N HIS A 137 -5.57 -2.47 0.24
CA HIS A 137 -5.20 -3.82 -0.21
C HIS A 137 -5.77 -4.17 -1.59
N PHE A 138 -6.98 -3.71 -1.92
CA PHE A 138 -7.51 -3.85 -3.28
C PHE A 138 -6.72 -3.01 -4.29
N MET A 139 -6.37 -1.78 -3.92
CA MET A 139 -5.57 -0.91 -4.79
C MET A 139 -4.14 -1.40 -4.98
N ASP A 140 -3.55 -2.08 -3.99
CA ASP A 140 -2.24 -2.71 -4.11
C ASP A 140 -2.18 -3.72 -5.25
N GLY A 141 -3.29 -4.45 -5.52
CA GLY A 141 -3.39 -5.34 -6.68
C GLY A 141 -3.21 -4.60 -8.01
N PHE A 142 -3.82 -3.42 -8.16
CA PHE A 142 -3.63 -2.57 -9.35
C PHE A 142 -2.23 -1.95 -9.39
N ALA A 143 -1.67 -1.57 -8.23
CA ALA A 143 -0.31 -1.05 -8.15
C ALA A 143 0.72 -2.11 -8.60
N TYR A 144 0.61 -3.36 -8.16
CA TYR A 144 1.47 -4.47 -8.61
C TYR A 144 1.31 -4.77 -10.10
N ALA A 145 0.08 -4.73 -10.62
CA ALA A 145 -0.14 -4.86 -12.06
C ALA A 145 0.51 -3.71 -12.84
N GLY A 146 0.41 -2.48 -12.32
CA GLY A 146 1.06 -1.29 -12.86
C GLY A 146 2.59 -1.42 -12.86
N GLU A 147 3.17 -1.86 -11.73
CA GLU A 147 4.62 -2.09 -11.60
C GLU A 147 5.11 -3.07 -12.69
N ALA A 148 4.47 -4.22 -12.83
CA ALA A 148 4.89 -5.25 -13.76
C ALA A 148 4.72 -4.81 -15.24
N LEU A 149 3.54 -4.28 -15.62
CA LEU A 149 3.23 -3.94 -16.99
C LEU A 149 3.94 -2.68 -17.46
N VAL A 150 3.97 -1.64 -16.62
CA VAL A 150 4.68 -0.39 -16.95
C VAL A 150 6.18 -0.66 -17.03
N GLY A 151 6.75 -1.45 -16.12
CA GLY A 151 8.16 -1.88 -16.20
C GLY A 151 8.49 -2.59 -17.50
N LYS A 152 7.59 -3.49 -17.97
CA LYS A 152 7.74 -4.18 -19.25
C LYS A 152 7.74 -3.22 -20.43
N TYR A 153 6.72 -2.35 -20.52
CA TYR A 153 6.59 -1.43 -21.66
C TYR A 153 7.67 -0.36 -21.65
N ALA A 154 8.09 0.12 -20.48
CA ALA A 154 9.21 1.05 -20.35
C ALA A 154 10.54 0.39 -20.78
N GLY A 155 10.79 -0.88 -20.40
CA GLY A 155 11.96 -1.63 -20.84
C GLY A 155 11.99 -1.91 -22.33
N ALA A 156 10.81 -2.09 -22.96
CA ALA A 156 10.66 -2.25 -24.40
C ALA A 156 10.63 -0.92 -25.19
N ALA A 157 10.72 0.24 -24.51
CA ALA A 157 10.56 1.58 -25.08
C ALA A 157 9.23 1.79 -25.84
N ASP A 158 8.19 1.00 -25.51
CA ASP A 158 6.85 1.09 -26.10
C ASP A 158 5.99 2.11 -25.36
N LYS A 159 6.12 3.36 -25.72
CA LYS A 159 5.37 4.49 -25.13
C LYS A 159 3.86 4.39 -25.37
N HIS A 160 3.43 3.82 -26.48
CA HIS A 160 2.01 3.72 -26.78
C HIS A 160 1.31 2.74 -25.85
N SER A 161 1.84 1.54 -25.71
CA SER A 161 1.31 0.51 -24.81
C SER A 161 1.42 0.94 -23.35
N LEU A 162 2.49 1.65 -22.94
CA LEU A 162 2.65 2.20 -21.61
C LEU A 162 1.51 3.17 -21.27
N ARG A 163 1.26 4.17 -22.11
CA ARG A 163 0.18 5.15 -21.88
C ARG A 163 -1.20 4.49 -21.84
N ARG A 164 -1.44 3.54 -22.74
CA ARG A 164 -2.68 2.77 -22.76
C ARG A 164 -2.86 1.95 -21.48
N CYS A 165 -1.80 1.30 -21.01
CA CYS A 165 -1.80 0.56 -19.75
C CYS A 165 -2.16 1.47 -18.57
N VAL A 166 -1.51 2.63 -18.45
CA VAL A 166 -1.80 3.61 -17.39
C VAL A 166 -3.26 4.06 -17.45
N SER A 167 -3.79 4.35 -18.65
CA SER A 167 -5.19 4.74 -18.84
C SER A 167 -6.16 3.65 -18.36
N HIS A 168 -5.89 2.38 -18.66
CA HIS A 168 -6.72 1.27 -18.19
C HIS A 168 -6.64 1.10 -16.67
N LEU A 169 -5.45 1.23 -16.06
CA LEU A 169 -5.30 1.18 -14.61
C LEU A 169 -6.13 2.27 -13.93
N PHE A 170 -6.12 3.50 -14.46
CA PHE A 170 -6.95 4.59 -13.94
C PHE A 170 -8.45 4.32 -14.13
N ALA A 171 -8.88 3.78 -15.28
CA ALA A 171 -10.29 3.46 -15.51
C ALA A 171 -10.81 2.44 -14.49
N TRP A 172 -10.07 1.35 -14.28
CA TRP A 172 -10.42 0.35 -13.25
C TRP A 172 -10.29 0.90 -11.83
N GLY A 173 -9.25 1.69 -11.56
CA GLY A 173 -9.06 2.34 -10.25
C GLY A 173 -10.22 3.26 -9.88
N TRP A 174 -10.71 4.09 -10.83
CA TRP A 174 -11.88 4.93 -10.63
C TRP A 174 -13.15 4.12 -10.39
N SER A 175 -13.35 3.03 -11.14
CA SER A 175 -14.50 2.15 -10.94
C SER A 175 -14.50 1.55 -9.54
N LEU A 176 -13.35 1.06 -9.08
CA LEU A 176 -13.22 0.51 -7.73
C LEU A 176 -13.39 1.59 -6.65
N ALA A 177 -12.78 2.76 -6.82
CA ALA A 177 -12.93 3.87 -5.88
C ALA A 177 -14.39 4.31 -5.75
N ALA A 178 -15.14 4.36 -6.85
CA ALA A 178 -16.57 4.68 -6.84
C ALA A 178 -17.40 3.62 -6.09
N ILE A 179 -17.10 2.32 -6.29
CA ILE A 179 -17.79 1.24 -5.58
C ILE A 179 -17.55 1.36 -4.07
N PHE A 180 -16.30 1.54 -3.62
CA PHE A 180 -15.98 1.69 -2.20
C PHE A 180 -16.56 2.98 -1.60
N ALA A 181 -16.49 4.11 -2.33
CA ALA A 181 -17.07 5.37 -1.90
C ALA A 181 -18.58 5.25 -1.72
N PHE A 182 -19.27 4.60 -2.65
CA PHE A 182 -20.69 4.33 -2.56
C PHE A 182 -21.01 3.42 -1.36
N ALA A 183 -20.28 2.31 -1.21
CA ALA A 183 -20.49 1.39 -0.09
C ALA A 183 -20.27 2.08 1.26
N TYR A 184 -19.20 2.85 1.42
CA TYR A 184 -18.89 3.54 2.68
C TYR A 184 -19.80 4.73 2.96
N GLY A 185 -20.33 5.39 1.93
CA GLY A 185 -21.25 6.52 2.09
C GLY A 185 -22.69 6.11 2.33
N VAL A 186 -23.21 5.18 1.53
CA VAL A 186 -24.61 4.77 1.56
C VAL A 186 -24.85 3.67 2.60
N PHE A 187 -24.01 2.64 2.62
CA PHE A 187 -24.12 1.50 3.55
C PHE A 187 -23.21 1.64 4.77
N ASN A 188 -22.95 2.88 5.21
CA ASN A 188 -22.05 3.13 6.34
C ASN A 188 -22.46 2.40 7.61
N HIS A 189 -23.76 2.39 7.93
CA HIS A 189 -24.29 1.73 9.12
C HIS A 189 -24.04 0.22 9.07
N GLU A 190 -24.36 -0.43 7.96
CA GLU A 190 -24.19 -1.86 7.75
C GLU A 190 -22.72 -2.25 7.75
N VAL A 191 -21.90 -1.47 7.06
CA VAL A 191 -20.44 -1.69 7.01
C VAL A 191 -19.84 -1.55 8.42
N MET A 192 -20.22 -0.51 9.17
CA MET A 192 -19.68 -0.29 10.52
C MET A 192 -20.16 -1.36 11.51
N SER A 193 -21.37 -1.88 11.37
CA SER A 193 -21.89 -2.95 12.22
C SER A 193 -21.18 -4.30 12.01
N LEU A 194 -20.50 -4.50 10.87
CA LEU A 194 -19.63 -5.68 10.66
C LEU A 194 -18.31 -5.59 11.47
N PHE A 195 -17.88 -4.38 11.83
CA PHE A 195 -16.62 -4.15 12.54
C PHE A 195 -16.79 -3.79 14.02
N SER A 196 -17.99 -3.44 14.46
CA SER A 196 -18.26 -3.07 15.85
C SER A 196 -19.65 -3.49 16.31
N ASP A 197 -19.70 -4.21 17.41
CA ASP A 197 -20.95 -4.61 18.09
C ASP A 197 -21.56 -3.48 18.97
N LYS A 198 -20.86 -2.34 19.08
CA LYS A 198 -21.29 -1.22 19.92
C LYS A 198 -22.16 -0.24 19.13
N PRO A 199 -23.50 -0.17 19.38
CA PRO A 199 -24.40 0.70 18.61
C PRO A 199 -24.04 2.18 18.75
N GLU A 200 -23.49 2.61 19.88
CA GLU A 200 -23.03 3.98 20.11
C GLU A 200 -21.91 4.39 19.15
N VAL A 201 -20.95 3.47 18.88
CA VAL A 201 -19.83 3.70 17.95
C VAL A 201 -20.34 3.79 16.52
N VAL A 202 -21.26 2.89 16.14
CA VAL A 202 -21.89 2.88 14.80
C VAL A 202 -22.69 4.16 14.57
N ALA A 203 -23.49 4.59 15.55
CA ALA A 203 -24.25 5.85 15.45
C ALA A 203 -23.34 7.08 15.36
N PHE A 204 -22.27 7.12 16.14
CA PHE A 204 -21.30 8.22 16.09
C PHE A 204 -20.54 8.26 14.75
N ALA A 205 -20.21 7.12 14.18
CA ALA A 205 -19.55 7.01 12.87
C ALA A 205 -20.40 7.62 11.74
N ALA A 206 -21.72 7.57 11.83
CA ALA A 206 -22.62 8.13 10.82
C ALA A 206 -22.41 9.65 10.62
N ALA A 207 -22.04 10.40 11.66
CA ALA A 207 -21.72 11.82 11.59
C ALA A 207 -20.47 12.11 10.73
N TYR A 208 -19.52 11.17 10.72
CA TYR A 208 -18.24 11.32 10.04
C TYR A 208 -18.14 10.49 8.75
N ARG A 209 -19.22 9.84 8.30
CA ARG A 209 -19.24 8.90 7.14
C ARG A 209 -18.67 9.47 5.85
N TRP A 210 -18.82 10.77 5.62
CA TRP A 210 -18.33 11.41 4.40
C TRP A 210 -16.82 11.42 4.29
N TRP A 211 -16.11 11.45 5.42
CA TRP A 211 -14.64 11.39 5.42
C TRP A 211 -14.15 10.08 4.88
N ILE A 212 -14.70 8.96 5.36
CA ILE A 212 -14.29 7.63 4.88
C ILE A 212 -14.82 7.35 3.47
N ALA A 213 -15.99 7.88 3.09
CA ALA A 213 -16.51 7.73 1.73
C ALA A 213 -15.65 8.47 0.69
N LEU A 214 -15.05 9.60 1.04
CA LEU A 214 -14.16 10.36 0.15
C LEU A 214 -12.74 9.79 0.07
N ALA A 215 -12.31 9.00 1.05
CA ALA A 215 -10.94 8.47 1.11
C ALA A 215 -10.55 7.61 -0.13
N PRO A 216 -11.40 6.70 -0.65
CA PRO A 216 -11.14 5.98 -1.89
C PRO A 216 -10.92 6.91 -3.09
N ILE A 217 -11.75 7.94 -3.23
CA ILE A 217 -11.67 8.90 -4.34
C ILE A 217 -10.38 9.72 -4.25
N ALA A 218 -10.05 10.24 -3.07
CA ALA A 218 -8.86 11.04 -2.85
C ALA A 218 -7.57 10.23 -3.01
N GLY A 219 -7.58 8.95 -2.59
CA GLY A 219 -6.40 8.09 -2.57
C GLY A 219 -6.12 7.34 -3.86
N MET A 220 -7.13 7.09 -4.70
CA MET A 220 -7.02 6.24 -5.88
C MET A 220 -5.83 6.58 -6.77
N ALA A 221 -5.69 7.85 -7.13
CA ALA A 221 -4.61 8.30 -8.01
C ALA A 221 -3.22 8.04 -7.39
N ALA A 222 -3.07 8.22 -6.07
CA ALA A 222 -1.81 7.98 -5.39
C ALA A 222 -1.39 6.50 -5.45
N PHE A 223 -2.31 5.55 -5.29
CA PHE A 223 -2.02 4.12 -5.37
C PHE A 223 -1.64 3.69 -6.78
N ILE A 224 -2.38 4.14 -7.80
CA ILE A 224 -2.07 3.81 -9.20
C ILE A 224 -0.69 4.38 -9.58
N TRP A 225 -0.43 5.65 -9.27
CA TRP A 225 0.86 6.25 -9.56
C TRP A 225 2.02 5.57 -8.81
N ASP A 226 1.81 5.08 -7.59
CA ASP A 226 2.85 4.33 -6.88
C ASP A 226 3.31 3.12 -7.70
N GLY A 227 2.39 2.29 -8.19
CA GLY A 227 2.72 1.16 -9.05
C GLY A 227 3.43 1.59 -10.35
N VAL A 228 2.93 2.63 -11.01
CA VAL A 228 3.52 3.17 -12.25
C VAL A 228 4.96 3.65 -12.01
N PHE A 229 5.21 4.44 -10.95
CA PHE A 229 6.53 5.00 -10.68
C PHE A 229 7.52 3.96 -10.15
N VAL A 230 7.05 2.91 -9.45
CA VAL A 230 7.90 1.74 -9.11
C VAL A 230 8.30 1.01 -10.38
N GLY A 231 7.37 0.74 -11.30
CA GLY A 231 7.66 0.12 -12.60
C GLY A 231 8.67 0.92 -13.44
N LEU A 232 8.61 2.26 -13.38
CA LEU A 232 9.57 3.16 -14.01
C LEU A 232 10.90 3.31 -13.23
N THR A 233 11.03 2.68 -12.06
CA THR A 233 12.17 2.86 -11.13
C THR A 233 12.42 4.32 -10.73
N ALA A 234 11.37 5.13 -10.69
CA ALA A 234 11.42 6.58 -10.48
C ALA A 234 11.15 6.94 -8.99
N THR A 235 11.90 6.34 -8.07
CA THR A 235 11.69 6.43 -6.61
C THR A 235 11.86 7.83 -6.04
N ARG A 236 12.74 8.65 -6.66
CA ARG A 236 12.94 10.04 -6.25
C ARG A 236 11.68 10.89 -6.40
N GLN A 237 10.92 10.71 -7.50
CA GLN A 237 9.66 11.42 -7.71
C GLN A 237 8.61 11.00 -6.68
N MET A 238 8.58 9.72 -6.34
CA MET A 238 7.70 9.19 -5.28
C MET A 238 8.03 9.81 -3.92
N LEU A 239 9.32 9.91 -3.57
CA LEU A 239 9.76 10.57 -2.35
C LEU A 239 9.36 12.05 -2.32
N LEU A 240 9.61 12.79 -3.40
CA LEU A 240 9.29 14.22 -3.49
C LEU A 240 7.78 14.46 -3.38
N SER A 241 6.96 13.64 -4.05
CA SER A 241 5.51 13.75 -3.96
C SER A 241 5.01 13.51 -2.55
N LEU A 242 5.55 12.50 -1.88
CA LEU A 242 5.14 12.16 -0.53
C LEU A 242 5.62 13.19 0.50
N ALA A 243 6.85 13.67 0.39
CA ALA A 243 7.37 14.73 1.26
C ALA A 243 6.57 16.03 1.10
N GLY A 244 6.26 16.43 -0.14
CA GLY A 244 5.38 17.56 -0.42
C GLY A 244 3.98 17.39 0.13
N ALA A 245 3.37 16.22 -0.06
CA ALA A 245 2.06 15.89 0.48
C ALA A 245 2.06 15.89 2.03
N THR A 246 3.13 15.38 2.65
CA THR A 246 3.30 15.40 4.12
C THR A 246 3.40 16.84 4.64
N ALA A 247 4.14 17.71 3.97
CA ALA A 247 4.20 19.12 4.32
C ALA A 247 2.82 19.79 4.22
N VAL A 248 2.07 19.51 3.16
CA VAL A 248 0.69 20.00 2.99
C VAL A 248 -0.23 19.45 4.07
N TYR A 249 -0.10 18.17 4.44
CA TYR A 249 -0.87 17.56 5.53
C TYR A 249 -0.73 18.37 6.84
N PHE A 250 0.50 18.63 7.27
CA PHE A 250 0.74 19.41 8.49
C PHE A 250 0.29 20.86 8.35
N ALA A 251 0.54 21.48 7.19
CA ALA A 251 0.09 22.85 6.94
C ALA A 251 -1.44 22.96 7.05
N ILE A 252 -2.18 22.08 6.41
CA ILE A 252 -3.66 22.09 6.48
C ILE A 252 -4.14 21.80 7.89
N TYR A 253 -3.57 20.83 8.59
CA TYR A 253 -3.98 20.54 9.95
C TYR A 253 -3.82 21.74 10.90
N PHE A 254 -2.68 22.43 10.86
CA PHE A 254 -2.41 23.56 11.74
C PHE A 254 -3.07 24.88 11.31
N LEU A 255 -3.40 25.04 10.02
CA LEU A 255 -4.06 26.22 9.47
C LEU A 255 -5.57 26.04 9.29
N SER A 256 -6.10 24.88 9.62
CA SER A 256 -7.51 24.52 9.38
C SER A 256 -8.44 25.45 10.17
N PRO A 257 -9.50 25.97 9.51
CA PRO A 257 -10.51 26.80 10.15
C PRO A 257 -11.55 26.00 10.94
N PHE A 258 -11.50 24.66 10.88
CA PHE A 258 -12.51 23.85 11.55
C PHE A 258 -12.34 23.87 13.07
N PRO A 259 -13.44 24.11 13.82
CA PRO A 259 -13.39 24.10 15.29
C PRO A 259 -13.18 22.69 15.85
N ASP A 260 -13.51 21.65 15.07
CA ASP A 260 -13.35 20.26 15.43
C ASP A 260 -12.01 19.71 14.93
N ALA A 261 -11.15 19.28 15.86
CA ALA A 261 -9.83 18.74 15.56
C ALA A 261 -9.91 17.47 14.67
N ASN A 262 -10.98 16.69 14.77
CA ASN A 262 -11.18 15.49 13.97
C ASN A 262 -11.49 15.83 12.51
N SER A 263 -12.32 16.83 12.25
CA SER A 263 -12.59 17.30 10.88
C SER A 263 -11.35 17.88 10.22
N SER A 264 -10.54 18.64 10.98
CA SER A 264 -9.23 19.13 10.52
C SER A 264 -8.29 17.98 10.17
N LEU A 265 -8.27 16.94 10.98
CA LEU A 265 -7.44 15.75 10.79
C LEU A 265 -7.80 14.98 9.49
N TRP A 266 -9.10 14.76 9.27
CA TRP A 266 -9.59 14.08 8.06
C TRP A 266 -9.40 14.94 6.81
N THR A 267 -9.66 16.24 6.89
CA THR A 267 -9.39 17.15 5.77
C THR A 267 -7.92 17.11 5.37
N ALA A 268 -7.02 17.20 6.34
CA ALA A 268 -5.59 17.10 6.09
C ALA A 268 -5.22 15.75 5.46
N PHE A 269 -5.80 14.65 5.94
CA PHE A 269 -5.51 13.31 5.43
C PHE A 269 -6.01 13.11 4.00
N LEU A 270 -7.25 13.53 3.69
CA LEU A 270 -7.79 13.45 2.32
C LEU A 270 -6.99 14.32 1.34
N THR A 271 -6.63 15.53 1.78
CA THR A 271 -5.79 16.41 0.95
C THR A 271 -4.40 15.83 0.73
N TYR A 272 -3.78 15.23 1.75
CA TYR A 272 -2.52 14.50 1.62
C TYR A 272 -2.59 13.43 0.54
N LEU A 273 -3.66 12.62 0.52
CA LEU A 273 -3.85 11.58 -0.49
C LEU A 273 -4.01 12.18 -1.90
N ALA A 274 -4.82 13.22 -2.03
CA ALA A 274 -5.07 13.87 -3.31
C ALA A 274 -3.83 14.58 -3.86
N VAL A 275 -3.12 15.36 -3.03
CA VAL A 275 -1.90 16.09 -3.41
C VAL A 275 -0.81 15.14 -3.87
N ARG A 276 -0.64 14.01 -3.20
CA ARG A 276 0.31 12.97 -3.61
C ARG A 276 0.01 12.47 -5.03
N GLY A 277 -1.26 12.19 -5.34
CA GLY A 277 -1.69 11.80 -6.68
C GLY A 277 -1.44 12.88 -7.72
N VAL A 278 -1.78 14.13 -7.41
CA VAL A 278 -1.59 15.28 -8.31
C VAL A 278 -0.12 15.54 -8.61
N ILE A 279 0.77 15.52 -7.60
CA ILE A 279 2.20 15.73 -7.81
C ILE A 279 2.78 14.64 -8.72
N LEU A 280 2.43 13.37 -8.51
CA LEU A 280 2.89 12.27 -9.36
C LEU A 280 2.34 12.39 -10.79
N TRP A 281 1.08 12.79 -10.95
CA TRP A 281 0.52 13.09 -12.27
C TRP A 281 1.29 14.19 -12.99
N LEU A 282 1.60 15.30 -12.31
CA LEU A 282 2.39 16.39 -12.87
C LEU A 282 3.81 15.93 -13.25
N CYS A 283 4.43 15.08 -12.43
CA CYS A 283 5.74 14.50 -12.74
C CYS A 283 5.68 13.61 -13.99
N PHE A 284 4.62 12.82 -14.15
CA PHE A 284 4.43 11.97 -15.32
C PHE A 284 4.15 12.79 -16.59
N ALA A 285 3.30 13.83 -16.49
CA ALA A 285 2.94 14.68 -17.60
C ALA A 285 4.12 15.53 -18.15
N ARG A 286 5.04 15.96 -17.24
CA ARG A 286 6.22 16.75 -17.62
C ARG A 286 7.31 15.94 -18.32
N LYS A 287 7.42 14.67 -17.99
CA LYS A 287 8.40 13.78 -18.63
C LYS A 287 7.79 13.18 -19.89
N ASN A 288 7.88 13.92 -21.02
CA ASN A 288 7.58 13.40 -22.38
C ASN A 288 8.48 12.21 -22.80
N GLU A 289 9.35 11.76 -21.91
CA GLU A 289 10.31 10.66 -22.14
C GLU A 289 9.69 9.26 -21.94
N TYR A 290 8.51 9.20 -21.32
CA TYR A 290 7.80 7.92 -21.13
C TYR A 290 6.74 7.66 -22.18
#